data_f354578683a47d746ca7e903f61d5870
#
_entry.id   f354578683a47d746ca7e903f61d5870
#
_cell.length_a   1.000
_cell.length_b   1.000
_cell.length_c   1.000
_cell.angle_alpha   90.00
_cell.angle_beta   90.00
_cell.angle_gamma   90.00
#
_symmetry.space_group_name_H-M   'P 1'
#
loop_
_entity.id
_entity.type
_entity.pdbx_description
1 polymer ?
#
loop_
_entity_poly.entity_id
_entity_poly.type
_entity_poly.pdbx_seq_one_letter_code
_entity_poly.pdbx_strand_id
1 'polypeptide(L)'
;MQRPGTDENNVQMSDILCDFCRREWTMERPMVEGHRGSCICGDCLRLSYSAMVLEKQGNAPAGYLCTLCRENRDEIGWVPPVIPADQPADPPLAACRRCVNQSAAVLAKDKEYGWAKPTKADSGA
;
A
#
# COMPACT_ATOMS: atom_id res chain seq x y z
N MET A 1 -7.88 3.82 -3.64
CA MET A 1 -8.83 4.00 -4.76
C MET A 1 -10.25 4.15 -4.25
N GLN A 2 -11.10 4.77 -5.03
CA GLN A 2 -12.53 4.83 -4.68
C GLN A 2 -13.26 3.58 -5.17
N ARG A 3 -14.23 3.15 -4.36
CA ARG A 3 -15.11 2.03 -4.74
C ARG A 3 -15.91 2.44 -5.99
N PRO A 4 -16.05 1.57 -7.00
CA PRO A 4 -16.90 1.87 -8.16
C PRO A 4 -18.32 2.20 -7.73
N GLY A 5 -18.90 3.25 -8.33
CA GLY A 5 -20.24 3.70 -7.99
C GLY A 5 -20.32 4.66 -6.80
N THR A 6 -19.17 5.09 -6.27
CA THR A 6 -19.12 6.05 -5.17
C THR A 6 -19.77 7.37 -5.57
N ASP A 7 -20.61 7.93 -4.68
CA ASP A 7 -21.17 9.27 -4.87
C ASP A 7 -20.07 10.31 -4.60
N GLU A 8 -19.63 10.98 -5.65
CA GLU A 8 -18.55 11.97 -5.59
C GLU A 8 -18.88 13.14 -4.65
N ASN A 9 -20.16 13.42 -4.41
CA ASN A 9 -20.59 14.48 -3.52
C ASN A 9 -20.73 14.04 -2.07
N ASN A 10 -20.59 12.74 -1.80
CA ASN A 10 -20.76 12.19 -0.45
C ASN A 10 -19.87 10.96 -0.27
N VAL A 11 -18.55 11.15 -0.38
CA VAL A 11 -17.58 10.05 -0.22
C VAL A 11 -17.47 9.68 1.25
N GLN A 12 -17.72 8.40 1.54
CA GLN A 12 -17.58 7.84 2.90
C GLN A 12 -16.22 7.16 3.04
N MET A 13 -15.80 6.93 4.29
CA MET A 13 -14.58 6.18 4.57
C MET A 13 -14.62 4.81 3.90
N SER A 14 -15.75 4.13 3.95
CA SER A 14 -15.92 2.80 3.36
C SER A 14 -15.87 2.80 1.82
N ASP A 15 -15.93 3.98 1.19
CA ASP A 15 -15.80 4.10 -0.26
C ASP A 15 -14.34 4.12 -0.72
N ILE A 16 -13.41 4.26 0.19
CA ILE A 16 -11.97 4.28 -0.10
C ILE A 16 -11.42 2.87 0.10
N LEU A 17 -10.84 2.32 -0.97
CA LEU A 17 -10.29 0.97 -0.98
C LEU A 17 -8.78 0.99 -1.13
N CYS A 18 -8.11 0.03 -0.50
CA CYS A 18 -6.68 -0.18 -0.73
C CYS A 18 -6.46 -0.68 -2.16
N ASP A 19 -5.52 -0.06 -2.88
CA ASP A 19 -5.21 -0.47 -4.24
C ASP A 19 -4.64 -1.89 -4.32
N PHE A 20 -4.02 -2.36 -3.24
CA PHE A 20 -3.29 -3.62 -3.22
C PHE A 20 -4.13 -4.82 -2.76
N CYS A 21 -5.16 -4.59 -1.94
CA CYS A 21 -5.99 -5.69 -1.43
C CYS A 21 -7.49 -5.47 -1.59
N ARG A 22 -7.92 -4.29 -2.01
CA ARG A 22 -9.33 -3.91 -2.25
C ARG A 22 -10.20 -3.86 -1.01
N ARG A 23 -9.62 -3.98 0.19
CA ARG A 23 -10.40 -3.81 1.43
C ARG A 23 -10.65 -2.34 1.70
N GLU A 24 -11.75 -2.05 2.39
CA GLU A 24 -12.15 -0.67 2.67
C GLU A 24 -11.38 -0.08 3.86
N TRP A 25 -11.31 1.25 3.90
CA TRP A 25 -10.71 1.99 4.99
C TRP A 25 -11.61 1.89 6.22
N THR A 26 -11.05 1.43 7.35
CA THR A 26 -11.71 1.43 8.66
C THR A 26 -10.74 1.97 9.69
N MET A 27 -11.24 2.21 10.91
CA MET A 27 -10.35 2.64 12.01
C MET A 27 -9.32 1.57 12.36
N GLU A 28 -9.68 0.29 12.18
CA GLU A 28 -8.78 -0.84 12.42
C GLU A 28 -7.86 -1.12 11.23
N ARG A 29 -8.21 -0.61 10.06
CA ARG A 29 -7.40 -0.75 8.84
C ARG A 29 -7.22 0.62 8.20
N PRO A 30 -6.39 1.47 8.84
CA PRO A 30 -6.14 2.81 8.29
C PRO A 30 -5.31 2.73 7.01
N MET A 31 -5.32 3.82 6.24
CA MET A 31 -4.62 3.88 4.95
C MET A 31 -3.77 5.14 4.84
N VAL A 32 -2.82 5.09 3.91
CA VAL A 32 -2.04 6.25 3.49
C VAL A 32 -2.31 6.47 2.01
N GLU A 33 -2.56 7.72 1.63
CA GLU A 33 -2.79 8.09 0.23
C GLU A 33 -1.47 8.38 -0.47
N GLY A 34 -1.37 7.90 -1.71
CA GLY A 34 -0.31 8.27 -2.62
C GLY A 34 -0.83 9.25 -3.67
N HIS A 35 -0.23 9.24 -4.85
CA HIS A 35 -0.63 10.10 -5.95
C HIS A 35 -1.90 9.59 -6.61
N ARG A 36 -2.73 10.54 -7.09
CA ARG A 36 -3.93 10.28 -7.89
C ARG A 36 -4.94 9.36 -7.21
N GLY A 37 -5.09 9.54 -5.90
CA GLY A 37 -6.08 8.78 -5.15
C GLY A 37 -5.70 7.33 -4.87
N SER A 38 -4.45 6.94 -5.13
CA SER A 38 -3.96 5.62 -4.74
C SER A 38 -3.83 5.52 -3.23
N CYS A 39 -4.04 4.33 -2.68
CA CYS A 39 -3.98 4.10 -1.23
C CYS A 39 -3.33 2.76 -0.92
N ILE A 40 -2.66 2.71 0.23
CA ILE A 40 -2.16 1.46 0.79
C ILE A 40 -2.64 1.34 2.24
N CYS A 41 -3.23 0.21 2.59
CA CYS A 41 -3.72 -0.01 3.94
C CYS A 41 -2.60 -0.47 4.87
N GLY A 42 -2.87 -0.37 6.19
CA GLY A 42 -1.89 -0.74 7.20
C GLY A 42 -1.43 -2.18 7.12
N ASP A 43 -2.32 -3.10 6.73
CA ASP A 43 -1.97 -4.51 6.57
C ASP A 43 -1.01 -4.73 5.41
N CYS A 44 -1.31 -4.16 4.25
CA CYS A 44 -0.41 -4.25 3.08
C CYS A 44 0.90 -3.51 3.35
N LEU A 45 0.84 -2.40 4.08
CA LEU A 45 2.02 -1.64 4.45
C LEU A 45 2.92 -2.45 5.40
N ARG A 46 2.34 -3.21 6.33
CA ARG A 46 3.10 -4.09 7.21
C ARG A 46 3.85 -5.15 6.41
N LEU A 47 3.17 -5.78 5.45
CA LEU A 47 3.80 -6.81 4.60
C LEU A 47 4.90 -6.21 3.73
N SER A 48 4.61 -5.09 3.07
CA SER A 48 5.58 -4.46 2.17
C SER A 48 6.78 -3.89 2.92
N TYR A 49 6.57 -3.31 4.09
CA TYR A 49 7.65 -2.79 4.93
C TYR A 49 8.57 -3.92 5.39
N SER A 50 8.00 -5.03 5.85
CA SER A 50 8.80 -6.18 6.28
C SER A 50 9.66 -6.71 5.14
N ALA A 51 9.09 -6.85 3.93
CA ALA A 51 9.83 -7.37 2.79
C ALA A 51 10.87 -6.38 2.29
N MET A 52 10.48 -5.13 2.07
CA MET A 52 11.31 -4.14 1.35
C MET A 52 12.32 -3.44 2.24
N VAL A 53 11.94 -3.14 3.48
CA VAL A 53 12.78 -2.34 4.37
C VAL A 53 13.56 -3.22 5.34
N LEU A 54 12.90 -4.18 5.98
CA LEU A 54 13.57 -5.04 6.98
C LEU A 54 14.39 -6.14 6.33
N GLU A 55 13.82 -6.86 5.37
CA GLU A 55 14.49 -7.98 4.72
C GLU A 55 15.20 -7.59 3.42
N LYS A 56 14.95 -6.37 2.94
CA LYS A 56 15.53 -5.84 1.70
C LYS A 56 15.31 -6.75 0.51
N GLN A 57 14.13 -7.32 0.45
CA GLN A 57 13.70 -8.22 -0.63
C GLN A 57 12.50 -7.62 -1.34
N GLY A 58 12.25 -8.09 -2.55
CA GLY A 58 11.11 -7.68 -3.31
C GLY A 58 10.76 -8.75 -4.33
N ASN A 59 9.57 -8.65 -4.89
CA ASN A 59 9.06 -9.62 -5.85
C ASN A 59 8.56 -8.98 -7.15
N ALA A 60 8.78 -7.67 -7.31
CA ALA A 60 8.51 -6.98 -8.57
C ALA A 60 9.85 -6.63 -9.22
N PRO A 61 10.15 -7.14 -10.43
CA PRO A 61 11.39 -6.80 -11.13
C PRO A 61 11.50 -5.31 -11.42
N ALA A 62 12.72 -4.79 -11.49
CA ALA A 62 12.98 -3.39 -11.82
C ALA A 62 12.30 -2.98 -13.13
N GLY A 63 11.94 -1.70 -13.25
CA GLY A 63 11.28 -1.16 -14.43
C GLY A 63 9.76 -1.05 -14.30
N TYR A 64 9.20 -1.35 -13.13
CA TYR A 64 7.76 -1.24 -12.88
C TYR A 64 7.34 0.21 -12.66
N LEU A 65 6.03 0.46 -12.85
CA LEU A 65 5.41 1.72 -12.45
C LEU A 65 4.87 1.58 -11.02
N CYS A 66 5.37 2.41 -10.10
CA CYS A 66 4.89 2.37 -8.72
C CYS A 66 3.43 2.87 -8.64
N THR A 67 2.56 2.08 -8.05
CA THR A 67 1.15 2.43 -7.90
C THR A 67 0.95 3.68 -7.05
N LEU A 68 1.80 3.88 -6.05
CA LEU A 68 1.66 5.00 -5.10
C LEU A 68 2.24 6.31 -5.60
N CYS A 69 3.46 6.32 -6.15
CA CYS A 69 4.07 7.57 -6.62
C CYS A 69 3.91 7.79 -8.12
N ARG A 70 3.45 6.80 -8.86
CA ARG A 70 3.23 6.86 -10.30
C ARG A 70 4.49 7.15 -11.10
N GLU A 71 5.64 6.75 -10.58
CA GLU A 71 6.92 6.86 -11.26
C GLU A 71 7.49 5.49 -11.57
N ASN A 72 8.18 5.40 -12.71
CA ASN A 72 8.92 4.18 -13.05
C ASN A 72 10.12 4.05 -12.13
N ARG A 73 10.33 2.85 -11.59
CA ARG A 73 11.42 2.59 -10.66
C ARG A 73 12.37 1.54 -11.24
N ASP A 74 13.65 1.86 -11.17
CA ASP A 74 14.73 1.00 -11.66
C ASP A 74 15.35 0.21 -10.51
N GLU A 75 14.49 -0.31 -9.64
CA GLU A 75 14.87 -1.10 -8.48
C GLU A 75 13.78 -2.13 -8.20
N ILE A 76 14.11 -3.15 -7.41
CA ILE A 76 13.14 -4.18 -7.05
C ILE A 76 12.00 -3.56 -6.24
N GLY A 77 10.77 -3.92 -6.57
CA GLY A 77 9.58 -3.45 -5.89
C GLY A 77 8.82 -4.56 -5.18
N TRP A 78 7.66 -4.22 -4.65
CA TRP A 78 6.78 -5.15 -3.93
C TRP A 78 5.45 -5.26 -4.64
N VAL A 79 4.98 -6.50 -4.82
CA VAL A 79 3.60 -6.80 -5.24
C VAL A 79 2.91 -7.55 -4.12
N PRO A 80 1.57 -7.35 -3.96
CA PRO A 80 0.85 -8.05 -2.89
C PRO A 80 0.88 -9.56 -3.11
N PRO A 81 0.87 -10.36 -2.02
CA PRO A 81 0.92 -11.82 -2.12
C PRO A 81 -0.32 -12.40 -2.79
N VAL A 82 -1.46 -11.71 -2.68
CA VAL A 82 -2.69 -12.10 -3.37
C VAL A 82 -3.08 -10.94 -4.28
N ILE A 83 -3.05 -11.18 -5.59
CA ILE A 83 -3.40 -10.16 -6.58
C ILE A 83 -4.93 -10.05 -6.66
N PRO A 84 -5.51 -8.84 -6.49
CA PRO A 84 -6.95 -8.67 -6.64
C PRO A 84 -7.42 -9.09 -8.04
N ALA A 85 -8.56 -9.76 -8.10
CA ALA A 85 -9.10 -10.27 -9.36
C ALA A 85 -9.46 -9.17 -10.36
N ASP A 86 -9.76 -7.96 -9.85
CA ASP A 86 -10.13 -6.81 -10.67
C ASP A 86 -8.95 -5.88 -11.00
N GLN A 87 -7.72 -6.32 -10.70
CA GLN A 87 -6.55 -5.50 -10.97
C GLN A 87 -6.39 -5.28 -12.48
N PRO A 88 -6.08 -4.03 -12.92
CA PRO A 88 -5.78 -3.80 -14.34
C PRO A 88 -4.51 -4.56 -14.74
N ALA A 89 -4.54 -5.12 -15.95
CA ALA A 89 -3.39 -5.87 -16.46
C ALA A 89 -2.17 -4.98 -16.70
N ASP A 90 -2.38 -3.70 -17.00
CA ASP A 90 -1.33 -2.75 -17.34
C ASP A 90 -1.73 -1.34 -16.87
N PRO A 91 -0.94 -0.71 -15.99
CA PRO A 91 0.22 -1.29 -15.31
C PRO A 91 -0.19 -2.21 -14.15
N PRO A 92 0.61 -3.24 -13.85
CA PRO A 92 0.34 -4.09 -12.71
C PRO A 92 0.60 -3.35 -11.38
N LEU A 93 0.01 -3.85 -10.31
CA LEU A 93 0.22 -3.28 -8.98
C LEU A 93 1.66 -3.49 -8.52
N ALA A 94 2.27 -2.43 -8.00
CA ALA A 94 3.60 -2.51 -7.41
C ALA A 94 3.85 -1.30 -6.53
N ALA A 95 4.65 -1.46 -5.48
CA ALA A 95 5.04 -0.38 -4.59
C ALA A 95 6.56 -0.30 -4.51
N CYS A 96 7.10 0.92 -4.59
CA CYS A 96 8.54 1.12 -4.46
C CYS A 96 8.92 1.27 -2.98
N ARG A 97 10.19 1.00 -2.70
CA ARG A 97 10.72 1.04 -1.32
C ARG A 97 10.53 2.43 -0.68
N ARG A 98 10.76 3.48 -1.46
CA ARG A 98 10.60 4.86 -0.98
C ARG A 98 9.18 5.12 -0.50
N CYS A 99 8.17 4.75 -1.29
CA CYS A 99 6.77 4.95 -0.93
C CYS A 99 6.38 4.12 0.29
N VAL A 100 6.85 2.88 0.37
CA VAL A 100 6.60 2.01 1.51
C VAL A 100 7.19 2.64 2.78
N ASN A 101 8.43 3.10 2.71
CA ASN A 101 9.11 3.70 3.86
C ASN A 101 8.44 5.00 4.30
N GLN A 102 8.10 5.87 3.36
CA GLN A 102 7.43 7.13 3.65
C GLN A 102 6.02 6.92 4.21
N SER A 103 5.27 5.99 3.62
CA SER A 103 3.91 5.69 4.08
C SER A 103 3.92 5.11 5.48
N ALA A 104 4.88 4.25 5.79
CA ALA A 104 5.02 3.70 7.13
C ALA A 104 5.32 4.79 8.16
N ALA A 105 6.18 5.75 7.80
CA ALA A 105 6.50 6.87 8.70
C ALA A 105 5.27 7.74 8.95
N VAL A 106 4.48 8.02 7.92
CA VAL A 106 3.25 8.81 8.03
C VAL A 106 2.24 8.11 8.93
N LEU A 107 1.98 6.84 8.69
CA LEU A 107 0.97 6.11 9.44
C LEU A 107 1.38 5.89 10.90
N ALA A 108 2.66 5.63 11.14
CA ALA A 108 3.17 5.43 12.50
C ALA A 108 3.09 6.69 13.36
N LYS A 109 3.11 7.88 12.74
CA LYS A 109 2.97 9.15 13.45
C LYS A 109 1.56 9.41 13.93
N ASP A 110 0.57 8.83 13.29
CA ASP A 110 -0.83 9.05 13.65
C ASP A 110 -1.21 8.09 14.77
N LYS A 111 -1.13 8.62 15.99
CA LYS A 111 -1.36 7.83 17.21
C LYS A 111 -2.80 7.35 17.36
N GLU A 112 -3.73 8.00 16.67
CA GLU A 112 -5.13 7.64 16.69
C GLU A 112 -5.37 6.21 16.21
N TYR A 113 -4.58 5.78 15.21
CA TYR A 113 -4.72 4.45 14.63
C TYR A 113 -3.93 3.37 15.37
N GLY A 114 -2.93 3.75 16.16
CA GLY A 114 -2.12 2.78 16.87
C GLY A 114 -1.28 1.87 15.98
N TRP A 115 -1.09 2.24 14.72
CA TRP A 115 -0.27 1.44 13.80
C TRP A 115 1.22 1.67 14.09
N ALA A 116 1.99 0.59 14.11
CA ALA A 116 3.43 0.66 14.35
C ALA A 116 4.17 -0.07 13.25
N LYS A 117 5.37 0.45 12.92
CA LYS A 117 6.27 -0.22 11.97
C LYS A 117 6.61 -1.61 12.49
N PRO A 118 6.55 -2.65 11.65
CA PRO A 118 7.01 -3.96 12.07
C PRO A 118 8.51 -3.97 12.34
N THR A 119 8.97 -4.90 13.17
CA THR A 119 10.37 -5.09 13.48
C THR A 119 10.82 -6.44 12.92
N LYS A 120 12.13 -6.70 12.92
CA LYS A 120 12.66 -8.00 12.48
C LYS A 120 12.12 -9.15 13.30
N ALA A 121 11.84 -8.92 14.58
CA ALA A 121 11.23 -9.94 15.43
C ALA A 121 9.83 -10.32 14.94
N ASP A 122 9.06 -9.34 14.45
CA ASP A 122 7.73 -9.57 13.90
C ASP A 122 7.80 -10.28 12.55
N SER A 123 8.76 -9.91 11.70
CA SER A 123 8.87 -10.45 10.34
C SER A 123 9.55 -11.82 10.29
N GLY A 124 10.28 -12.18 11.32
CA GLY A 124 10.99 -13.45 11.39
C GLY A 124 10.16 -14.61 11.90
N ALA A 125 8.92 -14.37 12.18
CA ALA A 125 8.02 -15.38 12.74
C ALA A 125 7.62 -16.43 11.71
#